data_ec3b65bc51fa2dfea5e1d25becb44ea2
#
_entry.id   ec3b65bc51fa2dfea5e1d25becb44ea2
#
_cell.length_a   1.000
_cell.length_b   1.000
_cell.length_c   1.000
_cell.angle_alpha   90.00
_cell.angle_beta   90.00
_cell.angle_gamma   90.00
#
_symmetry.space_group_name_H-M   'P 1'
#
loop_
_entity.id
_entity.type
_entity.pdbx_description
1 polymer ?
#
loop_
_entity_poly.entity_id
_entity_poly.type
_entity_poly.pdbx_seq_one_letter_code
_entity_poly.pdbx_strand_id
1 'polypeptide(L)'
;ASLPADQVEFNGPVLPNQDPSLTPSNGMTPEETVRRIEEAKSWMVIKNVEADPEYKELLDVCLDQVAEQTGGLMGAAMMRQAFIFVTSPGNVTPFHMDPELNFLLQIRGEKRMSLFDPSDRSVVSAEGMELFPGKHRNLPYTDAFEAKATQQHIKPGEGIFVPLFAPHWVQNGNEVSVSFSITWHTEASQRLVKLSYMNAGLRRLGFPQADAGEHPLWDRAKVAAYDVLRPAYDTVRRLVGDRRKAIAIFFGRKTQVVAG
;
A
#
# COMPACT_ATOMS: atom_id res chain seq x y z
N ALA A 1 -12.83 8.03 -21.16
CA ALA A 1 -12.33 9.18 -20.40
C ALA A 1 -10.83 9.03 -20.26
N SER A 2 -10.05 10.11 -20.49
CA SER A 2 -8.62 10.13 -20.23
C SER A 2 -8.41 10.23 -18.73
N LEU A 3 -7.82 9.20 -18.11
CA LEU A 3 -7.47 9.22 -16.70
C LEU A 3 -6.31 10.19 -16.49
N PRO A 4 -6.30 10.99 -15.41
CA PRO A 4 -5.15 11.81 -15.03
C PRO A 4 -3.89 10.95 -14.86
N ALA A 5 -2.77 11.39 -15.38
CA ALA A 5 -1.51 10.62 -15.36
C ALA A 5 -1.01 10.32 -13.92
N ASP A 6 -1.35 11.14 -12.96
CA ASP A 6 -1.04 10.98 -11.53
C ASP A 6 -1.87 9.90 -10.82
N GLN A 7 -2.93 9.43 -11.47
CA GLN A 7 -3.76 8.32 -10.98
C GLN A 7 -3.31 6.95 -11.50
N VAL A 8 -2.35 6.90 -12.41
CA VAL A 8 -1.86 5.66 -13.00
C VAL A 8 -0.43 5.41 -12.58
N GLU A 9 -0.19 4.28 -11.91
CA GLU A 9 1.14 3.76 -11.62
C GLU A 9 1.32 2.42 -12.33
N PHE A 10 2.49 2.19 -12.88
CA PHE A 10 2.82 0.93 -13.57
C PHE A 10 4.31 0.65 -13.48
N ASN A 11 4.66 -0.63 -13.44
CA ASN A 11 6.02 -1.11 -13.32
C ASN A 11 6.30 -2.21 -14.34
N GLY A 12 7.59 -2.41 -14.65
CA GLY A 12 8.08 -3.55 -15.40
C GLY A 12 8.07 -4.86 -14.59
N PRO A 13 8.67 -5.92 -15.12
CA PRO A 13 8.67 -7.24 -14.47
C PRO A 13 9.39 -7.19 -13.13
N VAL A 14 8.78 -7.82 -12.12
CA VAL A 14 9.29 -7.86 -10.75
C VAL A 14 9.28 -9.31 -10.27
N LEU A 15 10.26 -9.67 -9.43
CA LEU A 15 10.31 -10.96 -8.73
C LEU A 15 10.03 -10.76 -7.24
N PRO A 16 9.50 -11.77 -6.51
CA PRO A 16 9.20 -11.64 -5.08
C PRO A 16 10.42 -11.29 -4.25
N ASN A 17 11.58 -11.83 -4.61
CA ASN A 17 12.87 -11.66 -3.94
C ASN A 17 13.73 -10.53 -4.55
N GLN A 18 13.16 -9.68 -5.39
CA GLN A 18 13.86 -8.54 -5.96
C GLN A 18 14.19 -7.51 -4.89
N ASP A 19 15.29 -6.76 -5.09
CA ASP A 19 15.66 -5.63 -4.24
C ASP A 19 14.48 -4.67 -4.07
N PRO A 20 14.01 -4.43 -2.84
CA PRO A 20 12.84 -3.59 -2.58
C PRO A 20 12.96 -2.15 -3.06
N SER A 21 14.19 -1.68 -3.30
CA SER A 21 14.44 -0.32 -3.80
C SER A 21 14.25 -0.17 -5.30
N LEU A 22 14.20 -1.27 -6.04
CA LEU A 22 14.09 -1.26 -7.49
C LEU A 22 12.62 -1.13 -7.92
N THR A 23 12.39 -0.21 -8.85
CA THR A 23 11.12 -0.01 -9.53
C THR A 23 11.39 -0.07 -11.04
N PRO A 24 11.44 -1.26 -11.64
CA PRO A 24 11.80 -1.40 -13.04
C PRO A 24 10.73 -0.76 -13.93
N SER A 25 11.17 0.01 -14.93
CA SER A 25 10.29 0.54 -15.97
C SER A 25 10.17 -0.49 -17.10
N ASN A 26 9.00 -0.54 -17.75
CA ASN A 26 8.80 -1.31 -18.97
C ASN A 26 9.11 -0.50 -20.25
N GLY A 27 9.49 0.77 -20.10
CA GLY A 27 9.85 1.66 -21.23
C GLY A 27 8.68 2.15 -22.08
N MET A 28 7.42 1.85 -21.69
CA MET A 28 6.20 2.23 -22.39
C MET A 28 5.44 3.33 -21.65
N THR A 29 4.52 3.99 -22.34
CA THR A 29 3.53 4.86 -21.70
C THR A 29 2.45 4.04 -20.99
N PRO A 30 1.64 4.62 -20.06
CA PRO A 30 0.52 3.93 -19.44
C PRO A 30 -0.47 3.36 -20.47
N GLU A 31 -0.79 4.13 -21.50
CA GLU A 31 -1.73 3.72 -22.54
C GLU A 31 -1.19 2.57 -23.39
N GLU A 32 0.09 2.60 -23.76
CA GLU A 32 0.76 1.51 -24.46
C GLU A 32 0.85 0.26 -23.58
N THR A 33 1.12 0.43 -22.30
CA THR A 33 1.18 -0.69 -21.34
C THR A 33 -0.15 -1.41 -21.24
N VAL A 34 -1.28 -0.68 -21.13
CA VAL A 34 -2.61 -1.31 -21.11
C VAL A 34 -2.93 -2.00 -22.43
N ARG A 35 -2.67 -1.35 -23.57
CA ARG A 35 -2.94 -1.93 -24.90
C ARG A 35 -2.16 -3.22 -25.16
N ARG A 36 -0.96 -3.32 -24.59
CA ARG A 36 -0.05 -4.45 -24.77
C ARG A 36 0.16 -5.25 -23.49
N ILE A 37 -0.80 -5.23 -22.57
CA ILE A 37 -0.64 -5.81 -21.24
C ILE A 37 -0.30 -7.31 -21.26
N GLU A 38 -0.73 -8.05 -22.29
CA GLU A 38 -0.38 -9.46 -22.46
C GLU A 38 1.13 -9.69 -22.62
N GLU A 39 1.84 -8.76 -23.26
CA GLU A 39 3.26 -8.85 -23.58
C GLU A 39 4.13 -7.97 -22.70
N ALA A 40 3.55 -6.97 -22.06
CA ALA A 40 4.26 -5.89 -21.37
C ALA A 40 5.05 -6.36 -20.14
N LYS A 41 4.77 -7.56 -19.63
CA LYS A 41 5.35 -8.10 -18.38
C LYS A 41 5.28 -7.08 -17.24
N SER A 42 4.13 -6.44 -17.11
CA SER A 42 3.91 -5.31 -16.21
C SER A 42 2.70 -5.51 -15.34
N TRP A 43 2.66 -4.79 -14.24
CA TRP A 43 1.42 -4.51 -13.55
C TRP A 43 1.14 -3.01 -13.61
N MET A 44 -0.13 -2.69 -13.65
CA MET A 44 -0.63 -1.33 -13.62
C MET A 44 -1.70 -1.22 -12.55
N VAL A 45 -1.69 -0.12 -11.82
CA VAL A 45 -2.78 0.26 -10.92
C VAL A 45 -3.35 1.61 -11.34
N ILE A 46 -4.67 1.66 -11.41
CA ILE A 46 -5.44 2.89 -11.55
C ILE A 46 -5.96 3.22 -10.15
N LYS A 47 -5.56 4.36 -9.64
CA LYS A 47 -5.85 4.81 -8.27
C LYS A 47 -7.05 5.76 -8.26
N ASN A 48 -7.71 5.85 -7.08
CA ASN A 48 -8.80 6.78 -6.83
C ASN A 48 -9.93 6.66 -7.86
N VAL A 49 -10.26 5.43 -8.25
CA VAL A 49 -11.32 5.21 -9.25
C VAL A 49 -12.70 5.60 -8.72
N GLU A 50 -12.86 5.73 -7.41
CA GLU A 50 -14.05 6.28 -6.75
C GLU A 50 -14.30 7.77 -7.05
N ALA A 51 -13.38 8.46 -7.72
CA ALA A 51 -13.64 9.78 -8.27
C ALA A 51 -14.68 9.74 -9.40
N ASP A 52 -14.84 8.59 -10.06
CA ASP A 52 -15.94 8.31 -10.98
C ASP A 52 -17.18 7.83 -10.20
N PRO A 53 -18.37 8.44 -10.42
CA PRO A 53 -19.58 8.11 -9.66
C PRO A 53 -20.00 6.63 -9.71
N GLU A 54 -19.80 5.95 -10.84
CA GLU A 54 -20.15 4.54 -11.02
C GLU A 54 -19.27 3.63 -10.13
N TYR A 55 -17.96 3.87 -10.12
CA TYR A 55 -17.06 3.13 -9.23
C TYR A 55 -17.23 3.51 -7.76
N LYS A 56 -17.62 4.75 -7.48
CA LYS A 56 -17.94 5.16 -6.12
C LYS A 56 -19.15 4.41 -5.58
N GLU A 57 -20.22 4.30 -6.36
CA GLU A 57 -21.41 3.54 -5.99
C GLU A 57 -21.06 2.07 -5.72
N LEU A 58 -20.27 1.45 -6.61
CA LEU A 58 -19.80 0.06 -6.44
C LEU A 58 -19.00 -0.11 -5.14
N LEU A 59 -18.08 0.81 -4.86
CA LEU A 59 -17.29 0.81 -3.62
C LEU A 59 -18.19 0.88 -2.38
N ASP A 60 -19.14 1.81 -2.37
CA ASP A 60 -20.04 2.02 -1.23
C ASP A 60 -20.94 0.80 -0.99
N VAL A 61 -21.55 0.25 -2.06
CA VAL A 61 -22.38 -0.97 -1.97
C VAL A 61 -21.57 -2.15 -1.43
N CYS A 62 -20.36 -2.37 -1.91
CA CYS A 62 -19.52 -3.46 -1.40
C CYS A 62 -19.19 -3.29 0.09
N LEU A 63 -18.82 -2.10 0.54
CA LEU A 63 -18.48 -1.85 1.94
C LEU A 63 -19.71 -1.90 2.86
N ASP A 64 -20.87 -1.47 2.39
CA ASP A 64 -22.12 -1.58 3.14
C ASP A 64 -22.53 -3.05 3.32
N GLN A 65 -22.39 -3.89 2.29
CA GLN A 65 -22.59 -5.34 2.39
C GLN A 65 -21.62 -5.99 3.39
N VAL A 66 -20.34 -5.60 3.36
CA VAL A 66 -19.36 -6.07 4.36
C VAL A 66 -19.78 -5.69 5.78
N ALA A 67 -20.21 -4.45 6.00
CA ALA A 67 -20.65 -3.98 7.29
C ALA A 67 -21.88 -4.77 7.80
N GLU A 68 -22.84 -5.05 6.92
CA GLU A 68 -24.04 -5.83 7.22
C GLU A 68 -23.67 -7.28 7.58
N GLN A 69 -22.89 -7.96 6.73
CA GLN A 69 -22.54 -9.37 6.91
C GLN A 69 -21.64 -9.61 8.13
N THR A 70 -20.81 -8.64 8.49
CA THR A 70 -19.96 -8.74 9.68
C THR A 70 -20.63 -8.25 10.95
N GLY A 71 -21.92 -7.81 10.88
CA GLY A 71 -22.61 -7.26 12.04
C GLY A 71 -21.92 -6.05 12.66
N GLY A 72 -21.19 -5.28 11.85
CA GLY A 72 -20.44 -4.11 12.29
C GLY A 72 -19.09 -4.44 12.98
N LEU A 73 -18.67 -5.69 13.04
CA LEU A 73 -17.38 -6.09 13.66
C LEU A 73 -16.18 -5.40 13.02
N MET A 74 -16.27 -5.05 11.73
CA MET A 74 -15.20 -4.33 11.02
C MET A 74 -15.12 -2.84 11.39
N GLY A 75 -16.07 -2.32 12.18
CA GLY A 75 -16.17 -0.91 12.48
C GLY A 75 -16.62 -0.06 11.29
N ALA A 76 -16.81 1.26 11.53
CA ALA A 76 -17.19 2.18 10.46
C ALA A 76 -16.06 2.35 9.44
N ALA A 77 -16.36 2.14 8.16
CA ALA A 77 -15.41 2.33 7.07
C ALA A 77 -15.23 3.81 6.76
N MET A 78 -14.02 4.30 6.95
CA MET A 78 -13.59 5.69 6.69
C MET A 78 -12.51 5.71 5.61
N MET A 79 -12.31 6.84 4.96
CA MET A 79 -11.28 7.03 3.93
C MET A 79 -11.33 5.92 2.86
N ARG A 80 -12.53 5.66 2.37
CA ARG A 80 -12.83 4.64 1.37
C ARG A 80 -12.14 4.98 0.06
N GLN A 81 -11.37 4.03 -0.49
CA GLN A 81 -10.67 4.18 -1.77
C GLN A 81 -10.83 2.93 -2.61
N ALA A 82 -10.79 3.09 -3.91
CA ALA A 82 -10.84 1.96 -4.84
C ALA A 82 -9.73 2.05 -5.88
N PHE A 83 -9.25 0.87 -6.28
CA PHE A 83 -8.17 0.70 -7.24
C PHE A 83 -8.54 -0.37 -8.26
N ILE A 84 -8.11 -0.20 -9.49
CA ILE A 84 -8.17 -1.24 -10.50
C ILE A 84 -6.74 -1.68 -10.84
N PHE A 85 -6.47 -2.96 -10.67
CA PHE A 85 -5.22 -3.57 -11.10
C PHE A 85 -5.41 -4.27 -12.43
N VAL A 86 -4.53 -3.97 -13.39
CA VAL A 86 -4.44 -4.66 -14.68
C VAL A 86 -3.03 -5.20 -14.81
N THR A 87 -2.89 -6.52 -14.95
CA THR A 87 -1.60 -7.18 -14.78
C THR A 87 -1.36 -8.22 -15.84
N SER A 88 -0.14 -8.26 -16.38
CA SER A 88 0.30 -9.26 -17.37
C SER A 88 0.23 -10.69 -16.83
N PRO A 89 0.09 -11.70 -17.73
CA PRO A 89 0.22 -13.10 -17.36
C PRO A 89 1.51 -13.40 -16.62
N GLY A 90 1.44 -14.22 -15.56
CA GLY A 90 2.58 -14.67 -14.77
C GLY A 90 3.30 -13.60 -13.95
N ASN A 91 2.86 -12.35 -14.00
CA ASN A 91 3.51 -11.26 -13.28
C ASN A 91 3.35 -11.39 -11.76
N VAL A 92 4.28 -10.80 -11.04
CA VAL A 92 4.35 -10.84 -9.58
C VAL A 92 4.20 -9.43 -9.02
N THR A 93 3.32 -9.27 -8.02
CA THR A 93 3.35 -8.13 -7.11
C THR A 93 4.29 -8.49 -5.97
N PRO A 94 5.37 -7.72 -5.75
CA PRO A 94 6.39 -8.04 -4.77
C PRO A 94 5.85 -8.12 -3.34
N PHE A 95 6.64 -8.72 -2.46
CA PHE A 95 6.32 -8.82 -1.04
C PHE A 95 6.23 -7.43 -0.40
N HIS A 96 5.07 -7.10 0.12
CA HIS A 96 4.74 -5.81 0.73
C HIS A 96 3.63 -5.97 1.78
N MET A 97 3.25 -4.89 2.40
CA MET A 97 2.07 -4.80 3.25
C MET A 97 1.40 -3.43 3.06
N ASP A 98 0.12 -3.33 3.37
CA ASP A 98 -0.67 -2.10 3.24
C ASP A 98 -1.10 -1.56 4.60
N PRO A 99 -1.11 -0.23 4.78
CA PRO A 99 -1.56 0.40 6.01
C PRO A 99 -3.09 0.55 6.07
N GLU A 100 -3.82 -0.08 5.15
CA GLU A 100 -5.27 -0.11 5.04
C GLU A 100 -5.81 -1.53 5.23
N LEU A 101 -7.09 -1.64 5.53
CA LEU A 101 -7.88 -2.85 5.33
C LEU A 101 -8.23 -2.94 3.85
N ASN A 102 -8.18 -4.14 3.27
CA ASN A 102 -8.38 -4.32 1.83
C ASN A 102 -9.25 -5.56 1.53
N PHE A 103 -10.18 -5.41 0.58
CA PHE A 103 -10.75 -6.52 -0.17
C PHE A 103 -10.26 -6.46 -1.60
N LEU A 104 -9.57 -7.51 -2.04
CA LEU A 104 -9.17 -7.71 -3.43
C LEU A 104 -10.19 -8.63 -4.11
N LEU A 105 -10.98 -8.06 -5.02
CA LEU A 105 -11.99 -8.76 -5.79
C LEU A 105 -11.43 -9.13 -7.17
N GLN A 106 -11.48 -10.39 -7.53
CA GLN A 106 -10.96 -10.86 -8.82
C GLN A 106 -12.04 -10.80 -9.89
N ILE A 107 -11.76 -10.06 -10.98
CA ILE A 107 -12.72 -9.83 -12.06
C ILE A 107 -12.40 -10.68 -13.30
N ARG A 108 -11.10 -10.79 -13.65
CA ARG A 108 -10.64 -11.58 -14.80
C ARG A 108 -9.30 -12.22 -14.50
N GLY A 109 -9.06 -13.42 -15.06
CA GLY A 109 -7.87 -14.23 -14.78
C GLY A 109 -7.89 -14.73 -13.35
N GLU A 110 -6.83 -15.38 -12.93
CA GLU A 110 -6.71 -15.91 -11.58
C GLU A 110 -5.40 -15.48 -10.93
N LYS A 111 -5.36 -15.47 -9.60
CA LYS A 111 -4.19 -15.10 -8.81
C LYS A 111 -3.95 -16.09 -7.67
N ARG A 112 -2.69 -16.26 -7.34
CA ARG A 112 -2.26 -16.88 -6.08
C ARG A 112 -1.70 -15.78 -5.18
N MET A 113 -2.23 -15.66 -3.97
CA MET A 113 -1.74 -14.76 -2.94
C MET A 113 -1.14 -15.58 -1.80
N SER A 114 0.07 -15.24 -1.41
CA SER A 114 0.70 -15.71 -0.16
C SER A 114 0.54 -14.60 0.88
N LEU A 115 -0.26 -14.89 1.90
CA LEU A 115 -0.61 -13.97 2.98
C LEU A 115 0.04 -14.45 4.28
N PHE A 116 0.65 -13.54 5.02
CA PHE A 116 1.38 -13.82 6.26
C PHE A 116 0.72 -13.15 7.46
N ASP A 117 0.90 -13.76 8.63
CA ASP A 117 0.42 -13.20 9.88
C ASP A 117 1.15 -11.87 10.19
N PRO A 118 0.43 -10.74 10.33
CA PRO A 118 1.03 -9.46 10.68
C PRO A 118 1.68 -9.43 12.06
N SER A 119 1.43 -10.42 12.92
CA SER A 119 2.05 -10.55 14.24
C SER A 119 3.35 -11.37 14.23
N ASP A 120 3.66 -12.12 13.16
CA ASP A 120 4.89 -12.91 13.07
C ASP A 120 6.13 -12.04 12.84
N ARG A 121 6.82 -11.72 13.91
CA ARG A 121 8.04 -10.87 13.90
C ARG A 121 9.23 -11.52 13.22
N SER A 122 9.19 -12.80 12.91
CA SER A 122 10.21 -13.47 12.10
C SER A 122 10.02 -13.26 10.60
N VAL A 123 8.84 -12.82 10.17
CA VAL A 123 8.51 -12.43 8.79
C VAL A 123 8.75 -10.94 8.58
N VAL A 124 8.18 -10.09 9.45
CA VAL A 124 8.44 -8.65 9.45
C VAL A 124 8.71 -8.16 10.86
N SER A 125 9.90 -7.61 11.09
CA SER A 125 10.28 -7.06 12.40
C SER A 125 9.37 -5.90 12.83
N ALA A 126 9.33 -5.60 14.13
CA ALA A 126 8.59 -4.47 14.66
C ALA A 126 9.00 -3.15 13.98
N GLU A 127 10.31 -2.97 13.74
CA GLU A 127 10.84 -1.80 13.03
C GLU A 127 10.36 -1.75 11.57
N GLY A 128 10.31 -2.90 10.89
CA GLY A 128 9.76 -2.99 9.53
C GLY A 128 8.30 -2.55 9.47
N MET A 129 7.49 -2.99 10.43
CA MET A 129 6.09 -2.59 10.58
C MET A 129 5.93 -1.08 10.85
N GLU A 130 6.77 -0.52 11.71
CA GLU A 130 6.69 0.88 12.12
C GLU A 130 7.12 1.85 11.02
N LEU A 131 8.07 1.46 10.17
CA LEU A 131 8.58 2.29 9.08
C LEU A 131 7.63 2.36 7.88
N PHE A 132 6.75 1.38 7.74
CA PHE A 132 5.93 1.19 6.54
C PHE A 132 4.96 2.33 6.25
N PRO A 133 4.19 2.87 7.21
CA PRO A 133 3.23 3.93 6.92
C PRO A 133 3.85 5.20 6.32
N GLY A 134 5.16 5.37 6.47
CA GLY A 134 5.89 6.54 5.94
C GLY A 134 6.38 6.42 4.50
N LYS A 135 6.42 5.21 3.94
CA LYS A 135 6.89 4.95 2.56
C LYS A 135 6.35 3.61 2.07
N HIS A 136 5.47 3.64 1.09
CA HIS A 136 5.18 2.45 0.28
C HIS A 136 6.48 1.91 -0.29
N ARG A 137 6.83 0.70 0.07
CA ARG A 137 8.01 0.00 -0.43
C ARG A 137 7.80 -1.49 -0.31
N ASN A 138 8.44 -2.22 -1.18
CA ASN A 138 8.56 -3.65 -1.04
C ASN A 138 9.34 -3.99 0.23
N LEU A 139 9.04 -5.13 0.80
CA LEU A 139 9.73 -5.68 1.97
C LEU A 139 10.78 -6.71 1.52
N PRO A 140 11.85 -6.91 2.28
CA PRO A 140 12.77 -8.01 2.05
C PRO A 140 12.04 -9.34 2.15
N TYR A 141 12.25 -10.22 1.17
CA TYR A 141 11.63 -11.54 1.09
C TYR A 141 12.69 -12.64 1.03
N THR A 142 12.38 -13.75 1.62
CA THR A 142 13.15 -15.01 1.50
C THR A 142 12.18 -16.16 1.31
N ASP A 143 12.57 -17.15 0.49
CA ASP A 143 11.75 -18.32 0.19
C ASP A 143 11.39 -19.13 1.45
N ALA A 144 12.19 -19.02 2.50
CA ALA A 144 11.90 -19.66 3.79
C ALA A 144 10.59 -19.12 4.43
N PHE A 145 10.14 -17.93 4.07
CA PHE A 145 8.88 -17.39 4.56
C PHE A 145 7.67 -18.14 4.04
N GLU A 146 7.76 -18.75 2.85
CA GLU A 146 6.62 -19.40 2.20
C GLU A 146 6.01 -20.52 3.05
N ALA A 147 6.81 -21.18 3.88
CA ALA A 147 6.33 -22.18 4.83
C ALA A 147 5.36 -21.63 5.90
N LYS A 148 5.31 -20.31 6.06
CA LYS A 148 4.46 -19.60 7.02
C LYS A 148 3.27 -18.91 6.34
N ALA A 149 3.21 -18.94 5.02
CA ALA A 149 2.16 -18.30 4.26
C ALA A 149 0.86 -19.10 4.32
N THR A 150 -0.25 -18.38 4.43
CA THR A 150 -1.55 -18.91 4.02
C THR A 150 -1.71 -18.61 2.54
N GLN A 151 -1.68 -19.67 1.73
CA GLN A 151 -1.85 -19.55 0.27
C GLN A 151 -3.32 -19.54 -0.09
N GLN A 152 -3.73 -18.53 -0.88
CA GLN A 152 -5.08 -18.39 -1.41
C GLN A 152 -5.02 -18.33 -2.94
N HIS A 153 -5.88 -19.13 -3.58
CA HIS A 153 -6.07 -19.09 -5.03
C HIS A 153 -7.41 -18.42 -5.32
N ILE A 154 -7.37 -17.31 -6.04
CA ILE A 154 -8.51 -16.42 -6.24
C ILE A 154 -8.87 -16.43 -7.73
N LYS A 155 -10.12 -16.78 -8.03
CA LYS A 155 -10.69 -16.85 -9.37
C LYS A 155 -11.69 -15.73 -9.61
N PRO A 156 -12.10 -15.48 -10.89
CA PRO A 156 -13.14 -14.51 -11.17
C PRO A 156 -14.43 -14.77 -10.37
N GLY A 157 -14.95 -13.72 -9.75
CA GLY A 157 -16.10 -13.77 -8.84
C GLY A 157 -15.76 -14.05 -7.39
N GLU A 158 -14.49 -14.29 -7.08
CA GLU A 158 -14.00 -14.47 -5.71
C GLU A 158 -13.26 -13.23 -5.21
N GLY A 159 -13.11 -13.13 -3.90
CA GLY A 159 -12.34 -12.06 -3.26
C GLY A 159 -11.61 -12.54 -2.02
N ILE A 160 -10.59 -11.80 -1.62
CA ILE A 160 -9.83 -12.06 -0.40
C ILE A 160 -9.79 -10.80 0.46
N PHE A 161 -9.97 -11.00 1.77
CA PHE A 161 -9.71 -9.97 2.76
C PHE A 161 -8.24 -9.97 3.15
N VAL A 162 -7.60 -8.82 3.00
CA VAL A 162 -6.22 -8.58 3.44
C VAL A 162 -6.28 -7.71 4.70
N PRO A 163 -5.92 -8.25 5.87
CA PRO A 163 -5.90 -7.50 7.12
C PRO A 163 -4.88 -6.35 7.09
N LEU A 164 -5.12 -5.35 7.95
CA LEU A 164 -4.18 -4.25 8.17
C LEU A 164 -2.75 -4.77 8.42
N PHE A 165 -1.79 -4.25 7.69
CA PHE A 165 -0.36 -4.62 7.80
C PHE A 165 -0.05 -6.09 7.56
N ALA A 166 -0.97 -6.90 7.04
CA ALA A 166 -0.67 -8.28 6.71
C ALA A 166 0.32 -8.33 5.52
N PRO A 167 1.54 -8.84 5.73
CA PRO A 167 2.51 -8.96 4.64
C PRO A 167 1.99 -9.93 3.59
N HIS A 168 2.17 -9.61 2.32
CA HIS A 168 1.71 -10.48 1.24
C HIS A 168 2.47 -10.23 -0.06
N TRP A 169 2.41 -11.21 -0.94
CA TRP A 169 2.81 -11.08 -2.33
C TRP A 169 1.83 -11.84 -3.23
N VAL A 170 1.77 -11.49 -4.51
CA VAL A 170 0.78 -12.04 -5.43
C VAL A 170 1.45 -12.48 -6.72
N GLN A 171 1.05 -13.65 -7.23
CA GLN A 171 1.41 -14.14 -8.54
C GLN A 171 0.16 -14.33 -9.40
N ASN A 172 0.17 -13.75 -10.60
CA ASN A 172 -0.90 -13.96 -11.56
C ASN A 172 -0.78 -15.33 -12.24
N GLY A 173 -1.92 -15.84 -12.66
CA GLY A 173 -1.99 -17.00 -13.56
C GLY A 173 -1.49 -16.69 -14.98
N ASN A 174 -1.81 -17.59 -15.91
CA ASN A 174 -1.32 -17.55 -17.28
C ASN A 174 -2.13 -16.60 -18.21
N GLU A 175 -3.06 -15.83 -17.67
CA GLU A 175 -3.89 -14.88 -18.40
C GLU A 175 -3.75 -13.48 -17.86
N VAL A 176 -4.19 -12.48 -18.63
CA VAL A 176 -4.34 -11.11 -18.15
C VAL A 176 -5.26 -11.11 -16.92
N SER A 177 -4.78 -10.50 -15.85
CA SER A 177 -5.53 -10.40 -14.61
C SER A 177 -6.08 -9.00 -14.43
N VAL A 178 -7.36 -8.91 -14.05
CA VAL A 178 -8.01 -7.67 -13.64
C VAL A 178 -8.60 -7.89 -12.26
N SER A 179 -8.26 -7.00 -11.33
CA SER A 179 -8.82 -7.01 -9.97
C SER A 179 -9.33 -5.63 -9.60
N PHE A 180 -10.39 -5.60 -8.80
CA PHE A 180 -10.90 -4.41 -8.14
C PHE A 180 -10.55 -4.50 -6.66
N SER A 181 -9.77 -3.56 -6.16
CA SER A 181 -9.35 -3.49 -4.77
C SER A 181 -10.11 -2.39 -4.07
N ILE A 182 -10.66 -2.70 -2.92
CA ILE A 182 -11.44 -1.80 -2.07
C ILE A 182 -10.68 -1.66 -0.77
N THR A 183 -10.23 -0.45 -0.47
CA THR A 183 -9.50 -0.17 0.77
C THR A 183 -10.28 0.80 1.66
N TRP A 184 -10.09 0.65 2.96
CA TRP A 184 -10.67 1.56 3.94
C TRP A 184 -9.88 1.56 5.24
N HIS A 185 -10.12 2.57 6.04
CA HIS A 185 -9.67 2.62 7.42
C HIS A 185 -10.84 2.48 8.38
N THR A 186 -10.52 2.07 9.60
CA THR A 186 -11.40 2.19 10.77
C THR A 186 -10.71 3.05 11.82
N GLU A 187 -11.42 3.45 12.87
CA GLU A 187 -10.78 4.15 13.99
C GLU A 187 -9.63 3.32 14.59
N ALA A 188 -9.84 2.01 14.71
CA ALA A 188 -8.82 1.09 15.23
C ALA A 188 -7.58 1.03 14.32
N SER A 189 -7.77 0.90 12.99
CA SER A 189 -6.66 0.85 12.04
C SER A 189 -5.89 2.17 12.01
N GLN A 190 -6.56 3.31 12.04
CA GLN A 190 -5.90 4.61 12.11
C GLN A 190 -5.08 4.79 13.39
N ARG A 191 -5.58 4.29 14.53
CA ARG A 191 -4.81 4.30 15.78
C ARG A 191 -3.51 3.52 15.66
N LEU A 192 -3.54 2.34 15.04
CA LEU A 192 -2.34 1.53 14.82
C LEU A 192 -1.35 2.22 13.87
N VAL A 193 -1.82 2.84 12.81
CA VAL A 193 -0.98 3.64 11.89
C VAL A 193 -0.31 4.81 12.64
N LYS A 194 -1.05 5.57 13.44
CA LYS A 194 -0.49 6.67 14.25
C LYS A 194 0.54 6.18 15.25
N LEU A 195 0.25 5.04 15.90
CA LEU A 195 1.18 4.40 16.84
C LEU A 195 2.47 3.98 16.15
N SER A 196 2.40 3.38 14.95
CA SER A 196 3.57 3.01 14.15
C SER A 196 4.45 4.21 13.83
N TYR A 197 3.87 5.35 13.43
CA TYR A 197 4.63 6.59 13.24
C TYR A 197 5.34 7.06 14.51
N MET A 198 4.66 7.01 15.66
CA MET A 198 5.24 7.42 16.93
C MET A 198 6.37 6.48 17.35
N ASN A 199 6.15 5.17 17.26
CA ASN A 199 7.16 4.18 17.57
C ASN A 199 8.40 4.34 16.68
N ALA A 200 8.22 4.50 15.36
CA ALA A 200 9.32 4.77 14.42
C ALA A 200 10.11 6.04 14.81
N GLY A 201 9.42 7.09 15.20
CA GLY A 201 10.06 8.34 15.67
C GLY A 201 10.88 8.13 16.93
N LEU A 202 10.32 7.47 17.93
CA LEU A 202 10.98 7.18 19.19
C LEU A 202 12.18 6.25 19.03
N ARG A 203 12.08 5.20 18.19
CA ARG A 203 13.24 4.32 17.89
C ARG A 203 14.38 5.09 17.23
N ARG A 204 14.10 6.02 16.32
CA ARG A 204 15.14 6.88 15.72
C ARG A 204 15.87 7.76 16.75
N LEU A 205 15.20 8.05 17.86
CA LEU A 205 15.80 8.76 18.99
C LEU A 205 16.51 7.84 19.99
N GLY A 206 16.56 6.52 19.70
CA GLY A 206 17.23 5.53 20.56
C GLY A 206 16.33 4.91 21.64
N PHE A 207 15.03 5.18 21.66
CA PHE A 207 14.10 4.61 22.63
C PHE A 207 13.48 3.31 22.10
N PRO A 208 13.75 2.14 22.71
CA PRO A 208 13.12 0.89 22.30
C PRO A 208 11.61 0.95 22.49
N GLN A 209 10.87 0.31 21.61
CA GLN A 209 9.42 0.27 21.65
C GLN A 209 8.93 -1.18 21.74
N ALA A 210 7.92 -1.40 22.55
CA ALA A 210 7.17 -2.64 22.62
C ALA A 210 6.17 -2.75 21.45
N ASP A 211 5.70 -3.94 21.16
CA ASP A 211 4.67 -4.16 20.16
C ASP A 211 3.36 -3.48 20.55
N ALA A 212 2.57 -3.12 19.55
CA ALA A 212 1.27 -2.47 19.75
C ALA A 212 0.34 -3.36 20.60
N GLY A 213 -0.21 -2.80 21.66
CA GLY A 213 -1.11 -3.48 22.57
C GLY A 213 -0.46 -4.05 23.83
N GLU A 214 0.87 -4.19 23.89
CA GLU A 214 1.55 -4.64 25.11
C GLU A 214 1.45 -3.62 26.27
N HIS A 215 1.40 -2.32 25.93
CA HIS A 215 1.27 -1.24 26.91
C HIS A 215 0.13 -0.27 26.54
N PRO A 216 -1.16 -0.67 26.72
CA PRO A 216 -2.29 0.08 26.18
C PRO A 216 -2.40 1.54 26.62
N LEU A 217 -2.01 1.87 27.85
CA LEU A 217 -2.03 3.25 28.33
C LEU A 217 -0.95 4.11 27.67
N TRP A 218 0.23 3.53 27.48
CA TRP A 218 1.33 4.20 26.81
C TRP A 218 1.04 4.37 25.30
N ASP A 219 0.43 3.38 24.68
CA ASP A 219 -0.01 3.46 23.29
C ASP A 219 -1.04 4.56 23.07
N ARG A 220 -2.01 4.70 24.01
CA ARG A 220 -2.96 5.83 23.98
C ARG A 220 -2.26 7.18 24.10
N ALA A 221 -1.29 7.30 24.99
CA ALA A 221 -0.51 8.53 25.16
C ALA A 221 0.28 8.89 23.89
N LYS A 222 0.91 7.90 23.23
CA LYS A 222 1.60 8.08 21.95
C LYS A 222 0.65 8.54 20.83
N VAL A 223 -0.52 7.93 20.72
CA VAL A 223 -1.53 8.33 19.71
C VAL A 223 -2.01 9.76 19.96
N ALA A 224 -2.30 10.13 21.21
CA ALA A 224 -2.67 11.50 21.55
C ALA A 224 -1.54 12.51 21.25
N ALA A 225 -0.28 12.14 21.54
CA ALA A 225 0.87 12.95 21.18
C ALA A 225 1.00 13.11 19.64
N TYR A 226 0.76 12.05 18.87
CA TYR A 226 0.75 12.13 17.41
C TYR A 226 -0.26 13.15 16.89
N ASP A 227 -1.48 13.15 17.42
CA ASP A 227 -2.56 14.06 16.99
C ASP A 227 -2.21 15.53 17.24
N VAL A 228 -1.40 15.82 18.26
CA VAL A 228 -0.90 17.18 18.55
C VAL A 228 0.33 17.54 17.71
N LEU A 229 1.29 16.62 17.60
CA LEU A 229 2.60 16.90 16.99
C LEU A 229 2.54 16.90 15.45
N ARG A 230 1.70 16.06 14.86
CA ARG A 230 1.65 15.91 13.40
C ARG A 230 1.24 17.18 12.66
N PRO A 231 0.17 17.91 13.05
CA PRO A 231 -0.20 19.17 12.41
C PRO A 231 0.90 20.24 12.52
N ALA A 232 1.58 20.30 13.67
CA ALA A 232 2.71 21.21 13.87
C ALA A 232 3.89 20.86 12.93
N TYR A 233 4.24 19.58 12.84
CA TYR A 233 5.27 19.09 11.92
C TYR A 233 4.94 19.39 10.45
N ASP A 234 3.70 19.14 10.01
CA ASP A 234 3.28 19.38 8.64
C ASP A 234 3.28 20.88 8.29
N THR A 235 2.96 21.74 9.27
CA THR A 235 3.07 23.20 9.12
C THR A 235 4.51 23.65 8.96
N VAL A 236 5.40 23.18 9.82
CA VAL A 236 6.85 23.49 9.74
C VAL A 236 7.42 22.97 8.41
N ARG A 237 7.08 21.75 8.01
CA ARG A 237 7.55 21.17 6.75
C ARG A 237 7.13 21.96 5.53
N ARG A 238 5.89 22.47 5.49
CA ARG A 238 5.40 23.36 4.43
C ARG A 238 6.21 24.68 4.40
N LEU A 239 6.36 25.32 5.53
CA LEU A 239 7.12 26.57 5.64
C LEU A 239 8.59 26.43 5.23
N VAL A 240 9.26 25.37 5.67
CA VAL A 240 10.67 25.08 5.31
C VAL A 240 10.80 24.66 3.85
N GLY A 241 9.87 23.86 3.34
CA GLY A 241 9.83 23.44 1.94
C GLY A 241 9.65 24.63 1.00
N ASP A 242 8.76 25.57 1.33
CA ASP A 242 8.54 26.77 0.55
C ASP A 242 9.73 27.73 0.61
N ARG A 243 10.39 27.87 1.77
CA ARG A 243 11.63 28.67 1.87
C ARG A 243 12.77 28.07 1.04
N ARG A 244 12.95 26.77 1.03
CA ARG A 244 13.97 26.10 0.20
C ARG A 244 13.71 26.30 -1.30
N LYS A 245 12.45 26.23 -1.75
CA LYS A 245 12.06 26.53 -3.12
C LYS A 245 12.31 28.01 -3.45
N ALA A 246 11.95 28.93 -2.57
CA ALA A 246 12.20 30.36 -2.76
C ALA A 246 13.69 30.67 -2.83
N ILE A 247 14.51 30.09 -1.96
CA ILE A 247 15.97 30.24 -1.98
C ILE A 247 16.57 29.67 -3.28
N ALA A 248 16.11 28.49 -3.73
CA ALA A 248 16.56 27.89 -4.98
C ALA A 248 16.23 28.75 -6.21
N ILE A 249 15.07 29.39 -6.22
CA ILE A 249 14.65 30.32 -7.28
C ILE A 249 15.48 31.62 -7.22
N PHE A 250 15.74 32.15 -6.02
CA PHE A 250 16.43 33.42 -5.84
C PHE A 250 17.94 33.35 -6.13
N PHE A 251 18.59 32.19 -5.83
CA PHE A 251 20.03 32.02 -6.03
C PHE A 251 20.43 31.29 -7.34
N GLY A 252 19.49 31.03 -8.24
CA GLY A 252 19.78 30.64 -9.64
C GLY A 252 20.69 29.44 -9.81
N ARG A 253 20.73 28.48 -8.89
CA ARG A 253 21.52 27.26 -9.05
C ARG A 253 20.87 26.28 -10.04
N LYS A 254 21.28 26.39 -11.30
CA LYS A 254 21.22 25.28 -12.24
C LYS A 254 22.14 24.16 -11.70
N THR A 255 21.57 23.12 -11.17
CA THR A 255 22.31 21.88 -10.96
C THR A 255 22.55 21.25 -12.34
N GLN A 256 23.75 21.43 -12.87
CA GLN A 256 24.22 20.60 -13.99
C GLN A 256 24.36 19.17 -13.45
N VAL A 257 23.55 18.28 -13.99
CA VAL A 257 23.78 16.83 -13.89
C VAL A 257 25.00 16.55 -14.75
N VAL A 258 26.11 16.25 -14.10
CA VAL A 258 27.30 15.72 -14.77
C VAL A 258 26.99 14.25 -15.04
N ALA A 259 26.84 13.93 -16.34
CA ALA A 259 26.88 12.55 -16.81
C ALA A 259 28.31 12.03 -16.69
N GLY A 260 28.50 10.93 -16.04
CA GLY A 260 29.71 10.13 -15.96
C GLY A 260 29.34 8.68 -15.80
#